data_c9b1e7349c5ecd75d85500713f1728ea
#
_entry.id   c9b1e7349c5ecd75d85500713f1728ea
#
_cell.length_a   1.000
_cell.length_b   1.000
_cell.length_c   1.000
_cell.angle_alpha   90.00
_cell.angle_beta   90.00
_cell.angle_gamma   90.00
#
_symmetry.space_group_name_H-M   'P 1'
#
loop_
_entity.id
_entity.type
_entity.pdbx_description
1 polymer ?
#
loop_
_entity_poly.entity_id
_entity_poly.type
_entity_poly.pdbx_seq_one_letter_code
_entity_poly.pdbx_strand_id
1 'polypeptide(L)'
;LHLPARSQQSVYLRVESSIGLHVPLQLWTADALRSYEREDDMARAGYMGIAVAMLLFNLTLFIALRDRLYLLYVTFVLVTASALTIKNGMAPDWTPLGLPLNSNVVYYSAVSLTLSAMLLFMRGMLQTARLLPRVDPGLRALIALYLLSPLIYVFALPQVSRVAIVVNLLTAFVMLGVGLACALKRQRSAYFFLAAFGLLILGGASTSLRAMGLLPTNAFTVDGLQLGSSLEMLLLAFALADRINVMRQEKLQAQARLLQTREQLVDTLQRSERELEQRVAARTEELQVLNSRLETLSLTDALTGIANRRHFDEVLDKEWKRAQGVGEPLALAVLDVDWFKTYNDHYGHPAGDSCLQQIAQTLAATISRSTDLVARYGGEEFVFLAPSTGPDGAHSMAEKLVRAVEALALPHERSPLGHVSISVGIASMQNDGNSPAQTLVQRADAALYRAKAQGRNRVECG
;
A
#
# COMPACT_ATOMS: atom_id res chain seq x y z
N LEU A 1 -43.99 53.40 -45.46
CA LEU A 1 -44.37 53.90 -46.79
C LEU A 1 -45.90 53.85 -46.94
N HIS A 2 -46.54 55.00 -47.07
CA HIS A 2 -47.96 55.06 -47.38
C HIS A 2 -48.11 55.04 -48.94
N LEU A 3 -48.53 53.93 -49.46
CA LEU A 3 -48.75 53.75 -50.90
C LEU A 3 -50.22 53.96 -51.20
N PRO A 4 -50.58 55.02 -51.94
CA PRO A 4 -51.97 55.18 -52.36
C PRO A 4 -52.41 54.03 -53.26
N ALA A 5 -53.71 53.66 -53.17
CA ALA A 5 -54.25 52.60 -54.02
C ALA A 5 -54.05 52.93 -55.51
N ARG A 6 -53.54 51.98 -56.31
CA ARG A 6 -53.30 52.06 -57.75
C ARG A 6 -52.22 53.11 -58.16
N SER A 7 -51.25 53.46 -57.30
CA SER A 7 -50.12 54.29 -57.62
C SER A 7 -48.84 53.48 -57.87
N GLN A 8 -47.98 53.98 -58.79
CA GLN A 8 -46.61 53.48 -58.94
C GLN A 8 -45.66 54.50 -58.28
N GLN A 9 -44.92 54.04 -57.26
CA GLN A 9 -43.89 54.83 -56.64
C GLN A 9 -42.51 54.15 -56.75
N SER A 10 -41.52 54.91 -57.24
CA SER A 10 -40.13 54.42 -57.23
C SER A 10 -39.48 54.78 -55.92
N VAL A 11 -38.97 53.78 -55.19
CA VAL A 11 -38.23 53.92 -53.92
C VAL A 11 -36.76 53.64 -54.21
N TYR A 12 -35.90 54.61 -53.93
CA TYR A 12 -34.46 54.46 -54.10
C TYR A 12 -33.84 54.16 -52.74
N LEU A 13 -33.13 53.04 -52.69
CA LEU A 13 -32.36 52.66 -51.49
C LEU A 13 -30.89 52.69 -51.82
N ARG A 14 -30.09 53.44 -51.03
CA ARG A 14 -28.64 53.40 -51.09
C ARG A 14 -28.17 52.52 -49.96
N VAL A 15 -27.50 51.42 -50.32
CA VAL A 15 -26.95 50.53 -49.35
C VAL A 15 -25.45 50.44 -49.52
N GLU A 16 -24.70 50.70 -48.44
CA GLU A 16 -23.25 50.70 -48.41
C GLU A 16 -22.77 49.63 -47.40
N SER A 17 -21.89 48.73 -47.80
CA SER A 17 -21.33 47.69 -46.94
C SER A 17 -19.85 47.49 -47.26
N SER A 18 -19.03 47.37 -46.25
CA SER A 18 -17.58 47.12 -46.33
C SER A 18 -17.21 45.65 -46.54
N ILE A 19 -18.16 44.68 -46.36
CA ILE A 19 -17.84 43.25 -46.29
C ILE A 19 -18.59 42.42 -47.34
N GLY A 20 -19.80 42.75 -47.67
CA GLY A 20 -20.62 42.11 -48.69
C GLY A 20 -21.97 42.77 -48.77
N LEU A 21 -22.55 42.79 -49.98
CA LEU A 21 -23.83 43.43 -50.24
C LEU A 21 -24.85 42.38 -50.68
N HIS A 22 -25.66 41.93 -49.73
CA HIS A 22 -26.85 41.15 -50.00
C HIS A 22 -28.04 41.79 -49.28
N VAL A 23 -28.96 42.35 -50.04
CA VAL A 23 -30.10 43.11 -49.50
C VAL A 23 -31.38 42.42 -49.89
N PRO A 24 -31.89 41.49 -49.11
CA PRO A 24 -33.18 40.87 -49.34
C PRO A 24 -34.27 41.88 -49.00
N LEU A 25 -34.93 42.44 -50.04
CA LEU A 25 -36.02 43.37 -49.85
C LEU A 25 -37.36 42.63 -49.90
N GLN A 26 -38.17 42.84 -48.87
CA GLN A 26 -39.53 42.34 -48.77
C GLN A 26 -40.45 43.51 -48.38
N LEU A 27 -41.58 43.55 -48.99
CA LEU A 27 -42.64 44.55 -48.67
C LEU A 27 -43.66 43.89 -47.76
N TRP A 28 -43.88 44.44 -46.61
CA TRP A 28 -44.79 43.88 -45.61
C TRP A 28 -45.93 44.88 -45.31
N THR A 29 -47.16 44.34 -45.05
CA THR A 29 -48.16 45.11 -44.33
C THR A 29 -47.78 45.28 -42.88
N ALA A 30 -48.24 46.34 -42.21
CA ALA A 30 -47.87 46.58 -40.82
C ALA A 30 -48.23 45.43 -39.86
N ASP A 31 -49.32 44.74 -40.13
CA ASP A 31 -49.73 43.61 -39.28
C ASP A 31 -48.91 42.35 -39.58
N ALA A 32 -48.58 42.09 -40.85
CA ALA A 32 -47.69 41.00 -41.24
C ALA A 32 -46.29 41.17 -40.70
N LEU A 33 -45.76 42.43 -40.70
CA LEU A 33 -44.47 42.73 -40.10
C LEU A 33 -44.48 42.47 -38.59
N ARG A 34 -45.50 42.93 -37.86
CA ARG A 34 -45.62 42.68 -36.40
C ARG A 34 -45.73 41.22 -36.09
N SER A 35 -46.43 40.43 -36.90
CA SER A 35 -46.51 38.99 -36.72
C SER A 35 -45.18 38.34 -36.94
N TYR A 36 -44.43 38.71 -37.98
CA TYR A 36 -43.08 38.21 -38.24
C TYR A 36 -42.08 38.56 -37.13
N GLU A 37 -42.10 39.83 -36.70
CA GLU A 37 -41.23 40.30 -35.60
C GLU A 37 -41.51 39.53 -34.31
N ARG A 38 -42.78 39.24 -33.98
CA ARG A 38 -43.17 38.42 -32.81
C ARG A 38 -42.64 37.01 -32.91
N GLU A 39 -42.76 36.36 -34.09
CA GLU A 39 -42.25 35.00 -34.29
C GLU A 39 -40.73 34.93 -34.17
N ASP A 40 -40.02 35.91 -34.74
CA ASP A 40 -38.58 36.03 -34.68
C ASP A 40 -38.09 36.29 -33.23
N ASP A 41 -38.76 37.19 -32.51
CA ASP A 41 -38.44 37.45 -31.08
C ASP A 41 -38.74 36.22 -30.21
N MET A 42 -39.79 35.43 -30.46
CA MET A 42 -40.07 34.18 -29.77
C MET A 42 -38.99 33.13 -30.05
N ALA A 43 -38.55 32.98 -31.29
CA ALA A 43 -37.46 32.06 -31.66
C ALA A 43 -36.16 32.41 -30.98
N ARG A 44 -35.80 33.72 -30.95
CA ARG A 44 -34.58 34.25 -30.26
C ARG A 44 -34.68 34.05 -28.76
N ALA A 45 -35.83 34.33 -28.14
CA ALA A 45 -36.05 34.12 -26.70
C ALA A 45 -35.95 32.62 -26.33
N GLY A 46 -36.52 31.75 -27.18
CA GLY A 46 -36.40 30.29 -27.01
C GLY A 46 -34.96 29.82 -27.05
N TYR A 47 -34.17 30.29 -28.04
CA TYR A 47 -32.75 29.99 -28.13
C TYR A 47 -31.98 30.43 -26.89
N MET A 48 -32.19 31.69 -26.42
CA MET A 48 -31.53 32.20 -25.23
C MET A 48 -31.93 31.43 -23.97
N GLY A 49 -33.20 31.03 -23.87
CA GLY A 49 -33.66 30.15 -22.76
C GLY A 49 -32.92 28.83 -22.72
N ILE A 50 -32.75 28.17 -23.88
CA ILE A 50 -31.97 26.94 -23.99
C ILE A 50 -30.50 27.19 -23.59
N ALA A 51 -29.88 28.26 -24.12
CA ALA A 51 -28.48 28.55 -23.82
C ALA A 51 -28.26 28.80 -22.31
N VAL A 52 -29.13 29.62 -21.68
CA VAL A 52 -29.06 29.87 -20.23
C VAL A 52 -29.27 28.58 -19.43
N ALA A 53 -30.25 27.76 -19.78
CA ALA A 53 -30.47 26.49 -19.11
C ALA A 53 -29.24 25.57 -19.22
N MET A 54 -28.61 25.46 -20.40
CA MET A 54 -27.40 24.68 -20.61
C MET A 54 -26.20 25.23 -19.84
N LEU A 55 -26.05 26.56 -19.77
CA LEU A 55 -25.00 27.21 -18.96
C LEU A 55 -25.16 26.86 -17.48
N LEU A 56 -26.35 27.07 -16.91
CA LEU A 56 -26.61 26.80 -15.48
C LEU A 56 -26.44 25.33 -15.15
N PHE A 57 -26.97 24.45 -15.96
CA PHE A 57 -26.86 22.99 -15.78
C PHE A 57 -25.42 22.54 -15.78
N ASN A 58 -24.63 22.92 -16.80
CA ASN A 58 -23.23 22.49 -16.88
C ASN A 58 -22.32 23.20 -15.88
N LEU A 59 -22.64 24.44 -15.48
CA LEU A 59 -21.94 25.12 -14.39
C LEU A 59 -22.15 24.38 -13.06
N THR A 60 -23.38 23.92 -12.77
CA THR A 60 -23.67 23.11 -11.60
C THR A 60 -22.90 21.79 -11.62
N LEU A 61 -22.83 21.13 -12.78
CA LEU A 61 -22.03 19.92 -12.96
C LEU A 61 -20.51 20.18 -12.78
N PHE A 62 -20.03 21.32 -13.28
CA PHE A 62 -18.64 21.72 -13.03
C PHE A 62 -18.33 21.87 -11.53
N ILE A 63 -19.20 22.54 -10.78
CA ILE A 63 -19.05 22.74 -9.33
C ILE A 63 -19.05 21.39 -8.60
N ALA A 64 -19.96 20.48 -8.98
CA ALA A 64 -20.12 19.15 -8.36
C ALA A 64 -18.99 18.18 -8.70
N LEU A 65 -18.55 18.14 -9.95
CA LEU A 65 -17.59 17.17 -10.46
C LEU A 65 -16.15 17.69 -10.55
N ARG A 66 -15.99 19.02 -10.58
CA ARG A 66 -14.70 19.72 -10.76
C ARG A 66 -13.92 19.26 -12.01
N ASP A 67 -14.62 18.78 -13.04
CA ASP A 67 -14.01 18.42 -14.31
C ASP A 67 -14.00 19.64 -15.25
N ARG A 68 -12.80 20.04 -15.68
CA ARG A 68 -12.55 21.19 -16.55
C ARG A 68 -13.32 21.15 -17.87
N LEU A 69 -13.75 19.97 -18.31
CA LEU A 69 -14.49 19.84 -19.56
C LEU A 69 -15.86 20.54 -19.51
N TYR A 70 -16.54 20.52 -18.34
CA TYR A 70 -17.78 21.26 -18.15
C TYR A 70 -17.56 22.77 -18.19
N LEU A 71 -16.45 23.25 -17.64
CA LEU A 71 -16.10 24.67 -17.73
C LEU A 71 -15.82 25.09 -19.17
N LEU A 72 -15.12 24.26 -19.95
CA LEU A 72 -14.89 24.52 -21.39
C LEU A 72 -16.21 24.53 -22.18
N TYR A 73 -17.14 23.64 -21.84
CA TYR A 73 -18.48 23.65 -22.45
C TYR A 73 -19.26 24.92 -22.09
N VAL A 74 -19.28 25.31 -20.81
CA VAL A 74 -19.92 26.58 -20.36
C VAL A 74 -19.33 27.77 -21.10
N THR A 75 -18.01 27.84 -21.25
CA THR A 75 -17.31 28.90 -22.00
C THR A 75 -17.75 28.87 -23.46
N PHE A 76 -17.79 27.72 -24.09
CA PHE A 76 -18.22 27.55 -25.47
C PHE A 76 -19.68 28.04 -25.67
N VAL A 77 -20.61 27.62 -24.85
CA VAL A 77 -22.03 28.03 -24.96
C VAL A 77 -22.18 29.53 -24.71
N LEU A 78 -21.48 30.09 -23.72
CA LEU A 78 -21.53 31.53 -23.44
C LEU A 78 -21.06 32.38 -24.61
N VAL A 79 -19.89 32.01 -25.18
CA VAL A 79 -19.31 32.77 -26.32
C VAL A 79 -20.16 32.61 -27.58
N THR A 80 -20.69 31.39 -27.81
CA THR A 80 -21.59 31.15 -28.96
C THR A 80 -22.88 31.95 -28.85
N ALA A 81 -23.53 31.91 -27.69
CA ALA A 81 -24.75 32.70 -27.46
C ALA A 81 -24.49 34.20 -27.62
N SER A 82 -23.36 34.69 -27.10
CA SER A 82 -22.96 36.11 -27.28
C SER A 82 -22.71 36.47 -28.76
N ALA A 83 -22.05 35.58 -29.50
CA ALA A 83 -21.81 35.79 -30.95
C ALA A 83 -23.12 35.86 -31.75
N LEU A 84 -24.10 34.99 -31.43
CA LEU A 84 -25.41 35.03 -32.10
C LEU A 84 -26.25 36.24 -31.68
N THR A 85 -26.17 36.67 -30.43
CA THR A 85 -26.81 37.93 -29.96
C THR A 85 -26.27 39.15 -30.70
N ILE A 86 -24.94 39.24 -30.88
CA ILE A 86 -24.29 40.32 -31.66
C ILE A 86 -24.74 40.25 -33.12
N LYS A 87 -24.71 39.07 -33.73
CA LYS A 87 -25.14 38.83 -35.11
C LYS A 87 -26.59 39.31 -35.36
N ASN A 88 -27.48 39.08 -34.40
CA ASN A 88 -28.89 39.43 -34.49
C ASN A 88 -29.20 40.88 -34.14
N GLY A 89 -28.17 41.73 -33.90
CA GLY A 89 -28.33 43.15 -33.61
C GLY A 89 -28.92 43.47 -32.23
N MET A 90 -29.01 42.48 -31.32
CA MET A 90 -29.56 42.67 -29.97
C MET A 90 -28.55 43.24 -28.97
N ALA A 91 -27.29 43.34 -29.37
CA ALA A 91 -26.21 43.75 -28.50
C ALA A 91 -26.16 45.22 -28.08
N PRO A 92 -26.63 46.21 -28.89
CA PRO A 92 -26.51 47.65 -28.55
C PRO A 92 -27.20 48.04 -27.25
N ASP A 93 -28.31 47.35 -26.93
CA ASP A 93 -29.15 47.70 -25.77
C ASP A 93 -28.55 47.21 -24.45
N TRP A 94 -27.46 46.44 -24.48
CA TRP A 94 -26.90 45.73 -23.34
C TRP A 94 -25.57 46.30 -22.79
N THR A 95 -25.05 47.44 -23.32
CA THR A 95 -23.77 47.96 -22.86
C THR A 95 -23.86 49.16 -21.94
N PRO A 96 -23.63 48.96 -20.63
CA PRO A 96 -23.41 50.07 -19.69
C PRO A 96 -22.13 50.89 -20.01
N LEU A 97 -21.25 50.36 -20.89
CA LEU A 97 -19.92 50.92 -21.17
C LEU A 97 -19.84 51.73 -22.48
N GLY A 98 -20.94 51.88 -23.21
CA GLY A 98 -20.94 52.65 -24.47
C GLY A 98 -20.07 52.08 -25.59
N LEU A 99 -19.67 50.82 -25.52
CA LEU A 99 -18.87 50.16 -26.55
C LEU A 99 -19.74 49.84 -27.78
N PRO A 100 -19.28 50.13 -29.03
CA PRO A 100 -20.02 49.85 -30.25
C PRO A 100 -20.01 48.33 -30.54
N LEU A 101 -20.83 47.55 -29.81
CA LEU A 101 -20.93 46.09 -29.98
C LEU A 101 -21.49 45.69 -31.34
N ASN A 102 -22.11 46.60 -32.08
CA ASN A 102 -22.57 46.41 -33.47
C ASN A 102 -21.43 46.47 -34.50
N SER A 103 -20.18 46.63 -34.09
CA SER A 103 -19.09 46.71 -35.04
C SER A 103 -18.79 45.32 -35.63
N ASN A 104 -18.42 45.27 -36.88
CA ASN A 104 -17.92 44.05 -37.53
C ASN A 104 -16.74 43.43 -36.78
N VAL A 105 -15.90 44.31 -36.14
CA VAL A 105 -14.75 43.86 -35.32
C VAL A 105 -15.21 42.94 -34.15
N VAL A 106 -16.26 43.40 -33.45
CA VAL A 106 -16.80 42.62 -32.30
C VAL A 106 -17.40 41.29 -32.77
N TYR A 107 -18.15 41.33 -33.90
CA TYR A 107 -18.72 40.09 -34.47
C TYR A 107 -17.65 39.08 -34.88
N TYR A 108 -16.65 39.48 -35.68
CA TYR A 108 -15.56 38.59 -36.08
C TYR A 108 -14.75 38.09 -34.90
N SER A 109 -14.54 38.93 -33.89
CA SER A 109 -13.89 38.54 -32.63
C SER A 109 -14.69 37.49 -31.87
N ALA A 110 -16.00 37.68 -31.76
CA ALA A 110 -16.89 36.69 -31.11
C ALA A 110 -16.91 35.35 -31.84
N VAL A 111 -16.93 35.35 -33.18
CA VAL A 111 -16.84 34.11 -33.99
C VAL A 111 -15.51 33.39 -33.75
N SER A 112 -14.40 34.13 -33.72
CA SER A 112 -13.07 33.55 -33.49
C SER A 112 -12.95 32.96 -32.07
N LEU A 113 -13.47 33.66 -31.06
CA LEU A 113 -13.51 33.13 -29.68
C LEU A 113 -14.40 31.89 -29.56
N THR A 114 -15.54 31.85 -30.30
CA THR A 114 -16.40 30.69 -30.40
C THR A 114 -15.64 29.45 -30.94
N LEU A 115 -14.92 29.65 -32.08
CA LEU A 115 -14.12 28.57 -32.67
C LEU A 115 -12.96 28.13 -31.76
N SER A 116 -12.33 29.05 -31.06
CA SER A 116 -11.30 28.73 -30.06
C SER A 116 -11.88 27.91 -28.93
N ALA A 117 -13.00 28.32 -28.33
CA ALA A 117 -13.68 27.62 -27.25
C ALA A 117 -14.14 26.22 -27.70
N MET A 118 -14.68 26.11 -28.91
CA MET A 118 -15.11 24.83 -29.48
C MET A 118 -13.94 23.88 -29.74
N LEU A 119 -12.83 24.37 -30.28
CA LEU A 119 -11.61 23.56 -30.46
C LEU A 119 -11.03 23.10 -29.11
N LEU A 120 -11.01 23.94 -28.08
CA LEU A 120 -10.60 23.59 -26.73
C LEU A 120 -11.50 22.50 -26.15
N PHE A 121 -12.82 22.67 -26.28
CA PHE A 121 -13.80 21.69 -25.83
C PHE A 121 -13.64 20.35 -26.59
N MET A 122 -13.56 20.39 -27.94
CA MET A 122 -13.34 19.21 -28.77
C MET A 122 -12.08 18.44 -28.35
N ARG A 123 -10.95 19.15 -28.15
CA ARG A 123 -9.70 18.53 -27.70
C ARG A 123 -9.87 17.79 -26.37
N GLY A 124 -10.55 18.40 -25.41
CA GLY A 124 -10.83 17.80 -24.11
C GLY A 124 -11.78 16.61 -24.20
N MET A 125 -12.86 16.75 -24.94
CA MET A 125 -13.89 15.72 -25.12
C MET A 125 -13.37 14.51 -25.89
N LEU A 126 -12.65 14.72 -26.99
CA LEU A 126 -12.12 13.67 -27.85
C LEU A 126 -10.74 13.17 -27.41
N GLN A 127 -10.13 13.77 -26.37
CA GLN A 127 -8.80 13.41 -25.88
C GLN A 127 -7.75 13.36 -27.01
N THR A 128 -7.74 14.37 -27.88
CA THR A 128 -6.92 14.40 -29.10
C THR A 128 -5.42 14.27 -28.82
N ALA A 129 -4.95 14.81 -27.70
CA ALA A 129 -3.55 14.66 -27.26
C ALA A 129 -3.13 13.19 -27.12
N ARG A 130 -4.06 12.29 -26.73
CA ARG A 130 -3.82 10.86 -26.56
C ARG A 130 -4.09 10.06 -27.84
N LEU A 131 -5.20 10.37 -28.51
CA LEU A 131 -5.67 9.58 -29.68
C LEU A 131 -5.00 9.99 -30.99
N LEU A 132 -4.70 11.28 -31.15
CA LEU A 132 -4.15 11.88 -32.37
C LEU A 132 -2.94 12.79 -32.05
N PRO A 133 -1.85 12.28 -31.45
CA PRO A 133 -0.74 13.09 -30.96
C PRO A 133 -0.04 13.89 -32.07
N ARG A 134 -0.13 13.43 -33.32
CA ARG A 134 0.46 14.15 -34.48
C ARG A 134 -0.39 15.34 -34.92
N VAL A 135 -1.71 15.34 -34.68
CA VAL A 135 -2.66 16.39 -35.09
C VAL A 135 -2.82 17.44 -33.99
N ASP A 136 -2.71 17.04 -32.72
CA ASP A 136 -2.92 17.92 -31.57
C ASP A 136 -2.10 19.21 -31.56
N PRO A 137 -0.80 19.24 -31.97
CA PRO A 137 -0.05 20.48 -32.06
C PRO A 137 -0.64 21.49 -33.05
N GLY A 138 -1.16 20.99 -34.18
CA GLY A 138 -1.86 21.84 -35.17
C GLY A 138 -3.15 22.45 -34.61
N LEU A 139 -3.92 21.68 -33.83
CA LEU A 139 -5.10 22.21 -33.14
C LEU A 139 -4.74 23.28 -32.11
N ARG A 140 -3.64 23.12 -31.37
CA ARG A 140 -3.16 24.18 -30.46
C ARG A 140 -2.77 25.44 -31.17
N ALA A 141 -2.10 25.32 -32.33
CA ALA A 141 -1.75 26.47 -33.15
C ALA A 141 -2.99 27.19 -33.67
N LEU A 142 -4.04 26.49 -34.11
CA LEU A 142 -5.32 27.08 -34.50
C LEU A 142 -6.01 27.79 -33.33
N ILE A 143 -6.01 27.20 -32.14
CA ILE A 143 -6.58 27.83 -30.94
C ILE A 143 -5.85 29.13 -30.63
N ALA A 144 -4.50 29.12 -30.66
CA ALA A 144 -3.71 30.33 -30.43
C ALA A 144 -3.99 31.40 -31.48
N LEU A 145 -4.11 31.02 -32.75
CA LEU A 145 -4.48 31.92 -33.84
C LEU A 145 -5.82 32.60 -33.58
N TYR A 146 -6.85 31.83 -33.18
CA TYR A 146 -8.18 32.35 -32.89
C TYR A 146 -8.22 33.22 -31.63
N LEU A 147 -7.43 32.93 -30.60
CA LEU A 147 -7.33 33.76 -29.40
C LEU A 147 -6.65 35.08 -29.66
N LEU A 148 -5.71 35.11 -30.60
CA LEU A 148 -4.99 36.34 -30.99
C LEU A 148 -5.71 37.16 -32.07
N SER A 149 -6.61 36.56 -32.85
CA SER A 149 -7.28 37.18 -33.98
C SER A 149 -8.09 38.46 -33.63
N PRO A 150 -8.73 38.59 -32.44
CA PRO A 150 -9.40 39.85 -32.06
C PRO A 150 -8.48 41.06 -32.10
N LEU A 151 -7.21 40.92 -31.72
CA LEU A 151 -6.22 42.00 -31.81
C LEU A 151 -5.96 42.41 -33.27
N ILE A 152 -5.89 41.40 -34.17
CA ILE A 152 -5.68 41.65 -35.61
C ILE A 152 -6.89 42.38 -36.20
N TYR A 153 -8.11 42.00 -35.80
CA TYR A 153 -9.35 42.59 -36.31
C TYR A 153 -9.51 44.09 -35.93
N VAL A 154 -8.99 44.49 -34.77
CA VAL A 154 -9.02 45.89 -34.37
C VAL A 154 -8.27 46.77 -35.36
N PHE A 155 -7.15 46.31 -35.92
CA PHE A 155 -6.25 47.12 -36.76
C PHE A 155 -6.41 46.84 -38.25
N ALA A 156 -6.80 45.64 -38.66
CA ALA A 156 -6.69 45.22 -40.07
C ALA A 156 -7.93 44.40 -40.58
N LEU A 157 -9.11 44.56 -39.97
CA LEU A 157 -10.29 43.77 -40.34
C LEU A 157 -10.62 43.82 -41.85
N PRO A 158 -10.63 45.00 -42.56
CA PRO A 158 -10.96 45.06 -43.98
C PRO A 158 -10.03 44.19 -44.84
N GLN A 159 -8.76 44.09 -44.46
CA GLN A 159 -7.74 43.37 -45.21
C GLN A 159 -7.82 41.85 -44.94
N VAL A 160 -8.12 41.45 -43.68
CA VAL A 160 -8.06 40.06 -43.25
C VAL A 160 -9.42 39.32 -43.22
N SER A 161 -10.54 40.04 -43.35
CA SER A 161 -11.87 39.45 -43.23
C SER A 161 -12.13 38.29 -44.19
N ARG A 162 -11.69 38.40 -45.46
CA ARG A 162 -11.81 37.36 -46.47
C ARG A 162 -10.99 36.11 -46.09
N VAL A 163 -9.76 36.34 -45.60
CA VAL A 163 -8.88 35.26 -45.13
C VAL A 163 -9.49 34.59 -43.90
N ALA A 164 -10.04 35.36 -42.98
CA ALA A 164 -10.71 34.84 -41.79
C ALA A 164 -11.88 33.89 -42.14
N ILE A 165 -12.71 34.26 -43.14
CA ILE A 165 -13.81 33.37 -43.61
C ILE A 165 -13.27 32.05 -44.15
N VAL A 166 -12.20 32.08 -44.95
CA VAL A 166 -11.57 30.88 -45.52
C VAL A 166 -10.97 30.02 -44.41
N VAL A 167 -10.27 30.60 -43.44
CA VAL A 167 -9.69 29.90 -42.29
C VAL A 167 -10.78 29.26 -41.42
N ASN A 168 -11.90 29.97 -41.20
CA ASN A 168 -13.05 29.42 -40.44
C ASN A 168 -13.64 28.20 -41.14
N LEU A 169 -13.80 28.27 -42.49
CA LEU A 169 -14.30 27.14 -43.28
C LEU A 169 -13.34 25.94 -43.21
N LEU A 170 -12.04 26.17 -43.40
CA LEU A 170 -11.02 25.09 -43.28
C LEU A 170 -11.02 24.47 -41.88
N THR A 171 -11.17 25.30 -40.85
CA THR A 171 -11.26 24.81 -39.47
C THR A 171 -12.48 23.90 -39.27
N ALA A 172 -13.62 24.20 -39.87
CA ALA A 172 -14.80 23.32 -39.82
C ALA A 172 -14.49 21.95 -40.43
N PHE A 173 -13.80 21.90 -41.58
CA PHE A 173 -13.37 20.63 -42.18
C PHE A 173 -12.34 19.88 -41.32
N VAL A 174 -11.40 20.58 -40.71
CA VAL A 174 -10.43 20.01 -39.76
C VAL A 174 -11.17 19.36 -38.55
N MET A 175 -12.15 20.07 -37.99
CA MET A 175 -12.94 19.54 -36.85
C MET A 175 -13.74 18.30 -37.24
N LEU A 176 -14.37 18.28 -38.43
CA LEU A 176 -15.04 17.08 -38.96
C LEU A 176 -14.05 15.93 -39.16
N GLY A 177 -12.89 16.20 -39.75
CA GLY A 177 -11.84 15.21 -39.97
C GLY A 177 -11.31 14.59 -38.67
N VAL A 178 -11.08 15.43 -37.67
CA VAL A 178 -10.68 15.00 -36.32
C VAL A 178 -11.77 14.17 -35.66
N GLY A 179 -13.02 14.62 -35.72
CA GLY A 179 -14.18 13.88 -35.23
C GLY A 179 -14.29 12.50 -35.87
N LEU A 180 -14.19 12.44 -37.22
CA LEU A 180 -14.23 11.20 -37.98
C LEU A 180 -13.06 10.26 -37.62
N ALA A 181 -11.84 10.77 -37.52
CA ALA A 181 -10.66 10.00 -37.11
C ALA A 181 -10.80 9.41 -35.70
N CYS A 182 -11.42 10.13 -34.77
CA CYS A 182 -11.73 9.62 -33.44
C CYS A 182 -12.89 8.60 -33.45
N ALA A 183 -13.89 8.81 -34.29
CA ALA A 183 -15.01 7.86 -34.47
C ALA A 183 -14.53 6.52 -35.04
N LEU A 184 -13.61 6.53 -36.01
CA LEU A 184 -12.97 5.32 -36.57
C LEU A 184 -12.18 4.55 -35.50
N LYS A 185 -11.66 5.24 -34.47
CA LYS A 185 -11.05 4.63 -33.29
C LYS A 185 -12.08 4.17 -32.23
N ARG A 186 -13.36 4.11 -32.58
CA ARG A 186 -14.49 3.65 -31.75
C ARG A 186 -14.71 4.45 -30.47
N GLN A 187 -14.33 5.73 -30.48
CA GLN A 187 -14.58 6.62 -29.34
C GLN A 187 -16.03 7.09 -29.34
N ARG A 188 -16.82 6.71 -28.34
CA ARG A 188 -18.26 7.03 -28.24
C ARG A 188 -18.55 8.53 -28.31
N SER A 189 -17.76 9.35 -27.60
CA SER A 189 -17.90 10.81 -27.59
C SER A 189 -17.78 11.43 -28.99
N ALA A 190 -17.03 10.79 -29.91
CA ALA A 190 -16.84 11.31 -31.27
C ALA A 190 -18.13 11.21 -32.13
N TYR A 191 -18.97 10.19 -31.92
CA TYR A 191 -20.24 10.07 -32.62
C TYR A 191 -21.20 11.21 -32.23
N PHE A 192 -21.31 11.52 -30.93
CA PHE A 192 -22.09 12.64 -30.46
C PHE A 192 -21.58 13.98 -31.01
N PHE A 193 -20.24 14.16 -30.99
CA PHE A 193 -19.61 15.35 -31.54
C PHE A 193 -19.91 15.52 -33.03
N LEU A 194 -19.77 14.48 -33.83
CA LEU A 194 -20.07 14.54 -35.26
C LEU A 194 -21.55 14.82 -35.54
N ALA A 195 -22.46 14.22 -34.79
CA ALA A 195 -23.89 14.50 -34.91
C ALA A 195 -24.22 15.94 -34.56
N ALA A 196 -23.70 16.43 -33.42
CA ALA A 196 -23.94 17.79 -32.96
C ALA A 196 -23.37 18.83 -33.92
N PHE A 197 -22.13 18.66 -34.33
CA PHE A 197 -21.44 19.56 -35.24
C PHE A 197 -22.03 19.50 -36.67
N GLY A 198 -22.45 18.31 -37.09
CA GLY A 198 -23.17 18.13 -38.36
C GLY A 198 -24.46 18.93 -38.40
N LEU A 199 -25.26 18.94 -37.33
CA LEU A 199 -26.48 19.74 -37.23
C LEU A 199 -26.19 21.24 -37.24
N LEU A 200 -25.14 21.70 -36.58
CA LEU A 200 -24.72 23.09 -36.65
C LEU A 200 -24.32 23.51 -38.06
N ILE A 201 -23.56 22.68 -38.79
CA ILE A 201 -23.16 22.92 -40.16
C ILE A 201 -24.39 22.95 -41.07
N LEU A 202 -25.33 22.03 -40.93
CA LEU A 202 -26.57 22.00 -41.73
C LEU A 202 -27.41 23.26 -41.50
N GLY A 203 -27.52 23.68 -40.22
CA GLY A 203 -28.20 24.95 -39.88
C GLY A 203 -27.53 26.18 -40.49
N GLY A 204 -26.20 26.26 -40.38
CA GLY A 204 -25.43 27.35 -41.01
C GLY A 204 -25.48 27.33 -42.53
N ALA A 205 -25.41 26.15 -43.14
CA ALA A 205 -25.52 26.00 -44.59
C ALA A 205 -26.91 26.39 -45.10
N SER A 206 -27.99 26.00 -44.42
CA SER A 206 -29.36 26.36 -44.79
C SER A 206 -29.54 27.88 -44.80
N THR A 207 -29.03 28.57 -43.77
CA THR A 207 -29.07 30.03 -43.67
C THR A 207 -28.23 30.71 -44.79
N SER A 208 -27.07 30.15 -45.11
CA SER A 208 -26.16 30.69 -46.15
C SER A 208 -26.75 30.45 -47.55
N LEU A 209 -27.30 29.30 -47.86
CA LEU A 209 -27.93 28.99 -49.12
C LEU A 209 -29.20 29.82 -49.34
N ARG A 210 -29.96 30.11 -48.29
CA ARG A 210 -31.06 31.07 -48.36
C ARG A 210 -30.57 32.47 -48.69
N ALA A 211 -29.50 32.92 -48.05
CA ALA A 211 -28.90 34.22 -48.30
C ALA A 211 -28.41 34.35 -49.74
N MET A 212 -28.02 33.27 -50.39
CA MET A 212 -27.70 33.20 -51.84
C MET A 212 -28.92 33.08 -52.75
N GLY A 213 -30.13 33.00 -52.19
CA GLY A 213 -31.35 32.84 -52.95
C GLY A 213 -31.61 31.42 -53.52
N LEU A 214 -30.80 30.46 -53.06
CA LEU A 214 -30.91 29.05 -53.51
C LEU A 214 -31.93 28.23 -52.70
N LEU A 215 -32.33 28.70 -51.52
CA LEU A 215 -33.37 28.13 -50.71
C LEU A 215 -34.54 29.10 -50.47
N PRO A 216 -35.77 28.65 -50.33
CA PRO A 216 -36.90 29.48 -50.01
C PRO A 216 -36.79 30.03 -48.59
N THR A 217 -37.35 31.23 -48.39
CA THR A 217 -37.44 31.84 -47.08
C THR A 217 -38.58 31.23 -46.28
N ASN A 218 -38.24 30.40 -45.27
CA ASN A 218 -39.17 29.83 -44.30
C ASN A 218 -38.51 29.86 -42.91
N ALA A 219 -39.26 29.56 -41.85
CA ALA A 219 -38.75 29.57 -40.45
C ALA A 219 -37.49 28.71 -40.29
N PHE A 220 -37.42 27.53 -40.91
CA PHE A 220 -36.25 26.66 -40.85
C PHE A 220 -34.99 27.26 -41.48
N THR A 221 -35.14 27.90 -42.63
CA THR A 221 -33.97 28.53 -43.32
C THR A 221 -33.59 29.90 -42.77
N VAL A 222 -34.49 30.58 -42.06
CA VAL A 222 -34.20 31.85 -41.33
C VAL A 222 -33.43 31.54 -40.05
N ASP A 223 -33.95 30.64 -39.23
CA ASP A 223 -33.43 30.30 -37.88
C ASP A 223 -32.55 29.08 -37.89
N GLY A 224 -32.18 28.55 -39.05
CA GLY A 224 -31.43 27.30 -39.20
C GLY A 224 -30.15 27.24 -38.37
N LEU A 225 -29.43 28.35 -38.28
CA LEU A 225 -28.21 28.43 -37.45
C LEU A 225 -28.53 28.35 -35.94
N GLN A 226 -29.60 29.03 -35.49
CA GLN A 226 -30.03 28.98 -34.08
C GLN A 226 -30.58 27.60 -33.71
N LEU A 227 -31.36 27.00 -34.56
CA LEU A 227 -31.85 25.62 -34.39
C LEU A 227 -30.71 24.60 -34.37
N GLY A 228 -29.75 24.74 -35.32
CA GLY A 228 -28.55 23.90 -35.35
C GLY A 228 -27.72 24.02 -34.08
N SER A 229 -27.52 25.26 -33.62
CA SER A 229 -26.76 25.52 -32.38
C SER A 229 -27.48 25.04 -31.13
N SER A 230 -28.81 25.18 -31.05
CA SER A 230 -29.60 24.61 -29.92
C SER A 230 -29.49 23.11 -29.84
N LEU A 231 -29.62 22.41 -30.98
CA LEU A 231 -29.52 20.95 -31.07
C LEU A 231 -28.10 20.48 -30.78
N GLU A 232 -27.09 21.21 -31.27
CA GLU A 232 -25.68 20.98 -30.93
C GLU A 232 -25.45 21.04 -29.41
N MET A 233 -25.90 22.11 -28.75
CA MET A 233 -25.77 22.28 -27.30
C MET A 233 -26.40 21.12 -26.55
N LEU A 234 -27.60 20.69 -26.91
CA LEU A 234 -28.28 19.57 -26.30
C LEU A 234 -27.52 18.24 -26.49
N LEU A 235 -27.10 17.95 -27.74
CA LEU A 235 -26.36 16.70 -28.03
C LEU A 235 -25.00 16.66 -27.31
N LEU A 236 -24.29 17.78 -27.23
CA LEU A 236 -23.04 17.85 -26.49
C LEU A 236 -23.25 17.68 -24.97
N ALA A 237 -24.34 18.20 -24.42
CA ALA A 237 -24.72 17.95 -23.03
C ALA A 237 -25.03 16.48 -22.77
N PHE A 238 -25.75 15.79 -23.69
CA PHE A 238 -25.94 14.34 -23.62
C PHE A 238 -24.62 13.57 -23.72
N ALA A 239 -23.71 14.01 -24.59
CA ALA A 239 -22.38 13.39 -24.69
C ALA A 239 -21.58 13.51 -23.40
N LEU A 240 -21.68 14.65 -22.71
CA LEU A 240 -21.07 14.86 -21.40
C LEU A 240 -21.71 13.98 -20.32
N ALA A 241 -23.05 13.82 -20.34
CA ALA A 241 -23.75 12.94 -19.42
C ALA A 241 -23.39 11.45 -19.64
N ASP A 242 -23.30 11.00 -20.91
CA ASP A 242 -22.82 9.63 -21.24
C ASP A 242 -21.41 9.39 -20.70
N ARG A 243 -20.54 10.38 -20.86
CA ARG A 243 -19.16 10.30 -20.30
C ARG A 243 -19.15 10.12 -18.79
N ILE A 244 -20.01 10.80 -18.03
CA ILE A 244 -20.14 10.61 -16.58
C ILE A 244 -20.51 9.15 -16.27
N ASN A 245 -21.50 8.61 -16.98
CA ASN A 245 -21.95 7.25 -16.76
C ASN A 245 -20.83 6.23 -17.03
N VAL A 246 -20.08 6.41 -18.13
CA VAL A 246 -18.90 5.56 -18.42
C VAL A 246 -17.85 5.65 -17.33
N MET A 247 -17.45 6.86 -16.93
CA MET A 247 -16.46 7.05 -15.86
C MET A 247 -16.92 6.46 -14.52
N ARG A 248 -18.22 6.59 -14.22
CA ARG A 248 -18.81 6.00 -13.01
C ARG A 248 -18.73 4.48 -13.03
N GLN A 249 -19.07 3.87 -14.17
CA GLN A 249 -18.99 2.42 -14.34
C GLN A 249 -17.53 1.92 -14.22
N GLU A 250 -16.59 2.58 -14.87
CA GLU A 250 -15.16 2.25 -14.76
C GLU A 250 -14.66 2.35 -13.32
N LYS A 251 -15.06 3.40 -12.60
CA LYS A 251 -14.71 3.56 -11.18
C LYS A 251 -15.28 2.43 -10.32
N LEU A 252 -16.55 2.08 -10.51
CA LEU A 252 -17.18 0.98 -9.77
C LEU A 252 -16.50 -0.37 -10.06
N GLN A 253 -16.18 -0.64 -11.32
CA GLN A 253 -15.45 -1.85 -11.70
C GLN A 253 -14.03 -1.89 -11.11
N ALA A 254 -13.32 -0.76 -11.12
CA ALA A 254 -12.00 -0.66 -10.49
C ALA A 254 -12.06 -0.89 -8.98
N GLN A 255 -13.07 -0.33 -8.30
CA GLN A 255 -13.30 -0.56 -6.88
C GLN A 255 -13.63 -2.04 -6.57
N ALA A 256 -14.49 -2.67 -7.38
CA ALA A 256 -14.82 -4.08 -7.21
C ALA A 256 -13.59 -4.99 -7.38
N ARG A 257 -12.75 -4.73 -8.39
CA ARG A 257 -11.47 -5.45 -8.58
C ARG A 257 -10.52 -5.26 -7.40
N LEU A 258 -10.41 -4.04 -6.87
CA LEU A 258 -9.57 -3.75 -5.71
C LEU A 258 -10.03 -4.53 -4.48
N LEU A 259 -11.34 -4.56 -4.21
CA LEU A 259 -11.90 -5.34 -3.10
C LEU A 259 -11.62 -6.83 -3.25
N GLN A 260 -11.83 -7.40 -4.44
CA GLN A 260 -11.55 -8.80 -4.71
C GLN A 260 -10.07 -9.15 -4.52
N THR A 261 -9.15 -8.29 -5.02
CA THR A 261 -7.71 -8.49 -4.82
C THR A 261 -7.33 -8.41 -3.33
N ARG A 262 -7.96 -7.49 -2.58
CA ARG A 262 -7.75 -7.37 -1.14
C ARG A 262 -8.20 -8.62 -0.38
N GLU A 263 -9.36 -9.17 -0.72
CA GLU A 263 -9.87 -10.42 -0.12
C GLU A 263 -8.93 -11.59 -0.40
N GLN A 264 -8.46 -11.74 -1.64
CA GLN A 264 -7.49 -12.76 -2.02
C GLN A 264 -6.17 -12.63 -1.25
N LEU A 265 -5.69 -11.40 -1.08
CA LEU A 265 -4.47 -11.14 -0.32
C LEU A 265 -4.62 -11.52 1.16
N VAL A 266 -5.76 -11.14 1.78
CA VAL A 266 -6.07 -11.50 3.17
C VAL A 266 -6.12 -13.01 3.36
N ASP A 267 -6.81 -13.74 2.46
CA ASP A 267 -6.89 -15.21 2.52
C ASP A 267 -5.49 -15.86 2.37
N THR A 268 -4.68 -15.35 1.45
CA THR A 268 -3.30 -15.84 1.26
C THR A 268 -2.44 -15.59 2.49
N LEU A 269 -2.53 -14.40 3.09
CA LEU A 269 -1.78 -14.07 4.32
C LEU A 269 -2.20 -14.95 5.49
N GLN A 270 -3.51 -15.19 5.69
CA GLN A 270 -4.01 -16.06 6.75
C GLN A 270 -3.55 -17.51 6.56
N ARG A 271 -3.50 -18.02 5.33
CA ARG A 271 -2.95 -19.35 5.05
C ARG A 271 -1.47 -19.43 5.38
N SER A 272 -0.70 -18.45 4.94
CA SER A 272 0.74 -18.39 5.22
C SER A 272 1.05 -18.27 6.71
N GLU A 273 0.25 -17.49 7.45
CA GLU A 273 0.36 -17.34 8.91
C GLU A 273 0.12 -18.68 9.61
N ARG A 274 -0.97 -19.40 9.27
CA ARG A 274 -1.25 -20.74 9.83
C ARG A 274 -0.16 -21.75 9.52
N GLU A 275 0.37 -21.76 8.29
CA GLU A 275 1.50 -22.63 7.94
C GLU A 275 2.76 -22.30 8.74
N LEU A 276 3.04 -21.02 8.95
CA LEU A 276 4.18 -20.59 9.74
C LEU A 276 4.03 -20.99 11.22
N GLU A 277 2.85 -20.78 11.81
CA GLU A 277 2.54 -21.21 13.18
C GLU A 277 2.74 -22.72 13.36
N GLN A 278 2.23 -23.53 12.42
CA GLN A 278 2.43 -24.97 12.45
C GLN A 278 3.91 -25.36 12.37
N ARG A 279 4.69 -24.73 11.49
CA ARG A 279 6.14 -24.98 11.39
C ARG A 279 6.88 -24.59 12.65
N VAL A 280 6.53 -23.43 13.25
CA VAL A 280 7.14 -22.96 14.51
C VAL A 280 6.83 -23.95 15.64
N ALA A 281 5.57 -24.39 15.79
CA ALA A 281 5.17 -25.36 16.81
C ALA A 281 5.94 -26.68 16.65
N ALA A 282 5.99 -27.25 15.44
CA ALA A 282 6.72 -28.48 15.16
C ALA A 282 8.22 -28.39 15.46
N ARG A 283 8.85 -27.28 15.08
CA ARG A 283 10.28 -27.05 15.36
C ARG A 283 10.57 -26.84 16.85
N THR A 284 9.67 -26.20 17.57
CA THR A 284 9.81 -26.01 19.02
C THR A 284 9.74 -27.38 19.75
N GLU A 285 8.81 -28.24 19.36
CA GLU A 285 8.70 -29.60 19.91
C GLU A 285 9.96 -30.43 19.60
N GLU A 286 10.44 -30.41 18.36
CA GLU A 286 11.66 -31.11 17.96
C GLU A 286 12.88 -30.65 18.79
N LEU A 287 13.03 -29.33 18.98
CA LEU A 287 14.10 -28.76 19.80
C LEU A 287 14.01 -29.17 21.27
N GLN A 288 12.80 -29.20 21.84
CA GLN A 288 12.60 -29.65 23.22
C GLN A 288 13.01 -31.10 23.41
N VAL A 289 12.58 -31.98 22.51
CA VAL A 289 12.93 -33.40 22.53
C VAL A 289 14.46 -33.60 22.41
N LEU A 290 15.09 -32.87 21.47
CA LEU A 290 16.54 -32.97 21.29
C LEU A 290 17.31 -32.44 22.51
N ASN A 291 16.86 -31.34 23.11
CA ASN A 291 17.49 -30.79 24.32
C ASN A 291 17.39 -31.75 25.50
N SER A 292 16.21 -32.36 25.74
CA SER A 292 16.03 -33.35 26.77
C SER A 292 16.92 -34.57 26.56
N ARG A 293 17.12 -34.97 25.29
CA ARG A 293 18.01 -36.10 24.96
C ARG A 293 19.49 -35.76 25.21
N LEU A 294 19.91 -34.54 24.91
CA LEU A 294 21.26 -34.05 25.22
C LEU A 294 21.50 -33.99 26.73
N GLU A 295 20.53 -33.50 27.50
CA GLU A 295 20.60 -33.49 28.97
C GLU A 295 20.72 -34.87 29.56
N THR A 296 20.04 -35.85 29.00
CA THR A 296 20.08 -37.25 29.47
C THR A 296 21.41 -37.93 29.15
N LEU A 297 22.07 -37.57 28.07
CA LEU A 297 23.38 -38.14 27.67
C LEU A 297 24.55 -37.58 28.49
N SER A 298 24.39 -36.49 29.24
CA SER A 298 25.43 -35.89 30.05
C SER A 298 25.43 -36.48 31.47
N LEU A 299 26.01 -37.68 31.62
CA LEU A 299 26.16 -38.40 32.92
C LEU A 299 27.52 -38.17 33.58
N THR A 300 28.41 -37.39 32.98
CA THR A 300 29.74 -37.08 33.48
C THR A 300 29.85 -35.64 33.94
N ASP A 301 30.69 -35.37 34.92
CA ASP A 301 31.09 -34.02 35.34
C ASP A 301 32.12 -33.46 34.36
N ALA A 302 31.86 -32.27 33.85
CA ALA A 302 32.67 -31.64 32.78
C ALA A 302 34.09 -31.30 33.22
N LEU A 303 34.33 -31.03 34.50
CA LEU A 303 35.67 -30.72 35.03
C LEU A 303 36.50 -31.97 35.27
N THR A 304 35.92 -32.96 35.96
CA THR A 304 36.66 -34.10 36.49
C THR A 304 36.61 -35.36 35.62
N GLY A 305 35.64 -35.43 34.68
CA GLY A 305 35.43 -36.57 33.78
C GLY A 305 34.84 -37.82 34.44
N ILE A 306 34.60 -37.85 35.76
CA ILE A 306 33.91 -38.92 36.49
C ILE A 306 32.38 -38.70 36.41
N ALA A 307 31.59 -39.62 37.01
CA ALA A 307 30.15 -39.45 37.07
C ALA A 307 29.76 -38.15 37.76
N ASN A 308 28.70 -37.48 37.27
CA ASN A 308 28.13 -36.33 37.92
C ASN A 308 27.06 -36.72 38.96
N ARG A 309 26.55 -35.73 39.69
CA ARG A 309 25.54 -35.91 40.72
C ARG A 309 24.29 -36.62 40.18
N ARG A 310 23.85 -36.29 38.98
CA ARG A 310 22.65 -36.93 38.35
C ARG A 310 22.89 -38.44 38.19
N HIS A 311 24.01 -38.83 37.62
CA HIS A 311 24.37 -40.23 37.46
C HIS A 311 24.45 -40.95 38.80
N PHE A 312 25.05 -40.28 39.82
CA PHE A 312 25.07 -40.85 41.19
C PHE A 312 23.65 -41.08 41.72
N ASP A 313 22.75 -40.10 41.63
CA ASP A 313 21.37 -40.21 42.12
C ASP A 313 20.62 -41.39 41.44
N GLU A 314 20.77 -41.53 40.12
CA GLU A 314 20.17 -42.61 39.34
C GLU A 314 20.71 -43.99 39.78
N VAL A 315 22.02 -44.11 39.96
CA VAL A 315 22.65 -45.37 40.39
C VAL A 315 22.32 -45.67 41.84
N LEU A 316 22.31 -44.67 42.73
CA LEU A 316 21.91 -44.84 44.11
C LEU A 316 20.50 -45.43 44.24
N ASP A 317 19.53 -44.87 43.54
CA ASP A 317 18.14 -45.34 43.56
C ASP A 317 18.02 -46.79 43.03
N LYS A 318 18.77 -47.10 41.98
CA LYS A 318 18.80 -48.45 41.39
C LYS A 318 19.41 -49.45 42.35
N GLU A 319 20.59 -49.17 42.89
CA GLU A 319 21.30 -50.06 43.77
C GLU A 319 20.59 -50.22 45.15
N TRP A 320 19.94 -49.16 45.65
CA TRP A 320 19.12 -49.21 46.84
C TRP A 320 17.94 -50.18 46.70
N LYS A 321 17.23 -50.18 45.59
CA LYS A 321 16.15 -51.11 45.25
C LYS A 321 16.69 -52.52 45.07
N ARG A 322 17.86 -52.68 44.44
CA ARG A 322 18.52 -53.97 44.26
C ARG A 322 18.91 -54.60 45.62
N ALA A 323 19.52 -53.75 46.49
CA ALA A 323 19.92 -54.18 47.82
C ALA A 323 18.74 -54.70 48.66
N GLN A 324 17.56 -54.07 48.55
CA GLN A 324 16.33 -54.54 49.16
C GLN A 324 15.93 -55.98 48.69
N GLY A 325 15.99 -56.24 47.39
CA GLY A 325 15.57 -57.53 46.80
C GLY A 325 16.49 -58.67 47.12
N VAL A 326 17.81 -58.42 47.37
CA VAL A 326 18.85 -59.39 47.62
C VAL A 326 19.20 -59.53 49.14
N GLY A 327 18.82 -58.53 49.93
CA GLY A 327 19.16 -58.50 51.36
C GLY A 327 20.62 -58.17 51.64
N GLU A 328 21.34 -57.54 50.70
CA GLU A 328 22.74 -57.15 50.84
C GLU A 328 22.90 -55.70 51.30
N PRO A 329 23.98 -55.41 52.05
CA PRO A 329 24.22 -54.05 52.47
C PRO A 329 24.70 -53.18 51.30
N LEU A 330 24.32 -51.91 51.30
CA LEU A 330 24.84 -50.83 50.42
C LEU A 330 25.68 -49.81 51.22
N ALA A 331 26.90 -49.60 50.79
CA ALA A 331 27.76 -48.60 51.41
C ALA A 331 27.85 -47.33 50.58
N LEU A 332 27.84 -46.20 51.24
CA LEU A 332 28.00 -44.86 50.66
C LEU A 332 29.01 -44.06 51.45
N ALA A 333 29.99 -43.49 50.79
CA ALA A 333 30.88 -42.47 51.37
C ALA A 333 30.61 -41.12 50.75
N VAL A 334 30.58 -40.11 51.60
CA VAL A 334 30.65 -38.68 51.18
C VAL A 334 32.05 -38.16 51.57
N LEU A 335 32.72 -37.63 50.59
CA LEU A 335 34.10 -37.16 50.70
C LEU A 335 34.15 -35.64 50.42
N ASP A 336 34.99 -34.93 51.15
CA ASP A 336 35.20 -33.50 50.98
C ASP A 336 36.68 -33.16 51.06
N VAL A 337 37.15 -32.29 50.18
CA VAL A 337 38.56 -31.89 50.16
C VAL A 337 38.83 -30.87 51.27
N ASP A 338 39.69 -31.25 52.19
CA ASP A 338 40.00 -30.45 53.36
C ASP A 338 40.62 -29.13 52.99
N TRP A 339 40.14 -28.05 53.59
CA TRP A 339 40.63 -26.70 53.41
C TRP A 339 40.63 -26.20 51.95
N PHE A 340 39.78 -26.74 51.08
CA PHE A 340 39.81 -26.47 49.65
C PHE A 340 39.56 -24.99 49.32
N LYS A 341 38.68 -24.32 50.05
CA LYS A 341 38.50 -22.88 49.89
C LYS A 341 39.82 -22.11 50.12
N THR A 342 40.56 -22.48 51.20
CA THR A 342 41.87 -21.87 51.55
C THR A 342 42.91 -22.18 50.47
N TYR A 343 42.83 -23.36 49.87
CA TYR A 343 43.63 -23.77 48.70
C TYR A 343 43.39 -22.86 47.51
N ASN A 344 42.12 -22.66 47.15
CA ASN A 344 41.74 -21.76 46.06
C ASN A 344 42.15 -20.31 46.33
N ASP A 345 41.97 -19.83 47.56
CA ASP A 345 42.35 -18.47 47.94
C ASP A 345 43.87 -18.25 47.85
N HIS A 346 44.66 -19.30 47.99
CA HIS A 346 46.15 -19.22 47.95
C HIS A 346 46.70 -19.46 46.53
N TYR A 347 46.22 -20.50 45.81
CA TYR A 347 46.78 -20.95 44.52
C TYR A 347 45.96 -20.50 43.31
N GLY A 348 44.77 -19.95 43.53
CA GLY A 348 43.81 -19.56 42.48
C GLY A 348 42.92 -20.71 42.00
N HIS A 349 41.77 -20.36 41.42
CA HIS A 349 40.78 -21.34 40.92
C HIS A 349 41.33 -22.34 39.87
N PRO A 350 42.22 -21.96 38.91
CA PRO A 350 42.79 -22.91 37.97
C PRO A 350 43.60 -24.02 38.65
N ALA A 351 44.31 -23.70 39.73
CA ALA A 351 45.05 -24.68 40.51
C ALA A 351 44.10 -25.61 41.31
N GLY A 352 43.00 -25.03 41.83
CA GLY A 352 41.92 -25.81 42.46
C GLY A 352 41.24 -26.79 41.48
N ASP A 353 40.95 -26.36 40.29
CA ASP A 353 40.38 -27.20 39.23
C ASP A 353 41.34 -28.37 38.91
N SER A 354 42.63 -28.12 38.76
CA SER A 354 43.64 -29.18 38.55
C SER A 354 43.73 -30.14 39.75
N CYS A 355 43.64 -29.60 40.97
CA CYS A 355 43.61 -30.42 42.18
C CYS A 355 42.38 -31.38 42.21
N LEU A 356 41.19 -30.86 41.92
CA LEU A 356 39.97 -31.67 41.82
C LEU A 356 40.05 -32.75 40.76
N GLN A 357 40.64 -32.43 39.59
CA GLN A 357 40.87 -33.42 38.53
C GLN A 357 41.79 -34.54 38.97
N GLN A 358 42.89 -34.22 39.64
CA GLN A 358 43.83 -35.23 40.16
C GLN A 358 43.18 -36.07 41.25
N ILE A 359 42.45 -35.49 42.20
CA ILE A 359 41.68 -36.21 43.22
C ILE A 359 40.67 -37.16 42.55
N ALA A 360 39.85 -36.65 41.63
CA ALA A 360 38.85 -37.44 40.91
C ALA A 360 39.46 -38.67 40.22
N GLN A 361 40.58 -38.47 39.50
CA GLN A 361 41.28 -39.55 38.82
C GLN A 361 41.82 -40.56 39.81
N THR A 362 42.38 -40.11 40.93
CA THR A 362 42.91 -40.98 42.01
C THR A 362 41.82 -41.78 42.69
N LEU A 363 40.69 -41.13 43.00
CA LEU A 363 39.51 -41.85 43.55
C LEU A 363 39.00 -42.89 42.58
N ALA A 364 38.84 -42.55 41.29
CA ALA A 364 38.40 -43.48 40.25
C ALA A 364 39.41 -44.67 40.06
N ALA A 365 40.70 -44.38 40.08
CA ALA A 365 41.75 -45.43 39.96
C ALA A 365 41.87 -46.36 41.18
N THR A 366 41.51 -45.89 42.36
CA THR A 366 41.56 -46.65 43.61
C THR A 366 40.43 -47.69 43.70
N ILE A 367 39.34 -47.46 42.94
CA ILE A 367 38.20 -48.35 42.91
C ILE A 367 38.44 -49.46 41.88
N SER A 368 38.38 -50.69 42.35
CA SER A 368 38.70 -51.87 41.55
C SER A 368 37.47 -52.64 41.00
N ARG A 369 36.29 -52.44 41.59
CA ARG A 369 35.08 -53.17 41.24
C ARG A 369 34.29 -52.37 40.18
N SER A 370 33.82 -53.03 39.14
CA SER A 370 32.98 -52.40 38.10
C SER A 370 31.59 -52.00 38.58
N THR A 371 31.19 -52.46 39.77
CA THR A 371 29.91 -52.17 40.40
C THR A 371 29.97 -50.91 41.27
N ASP A 372 31.16 -50.46 41.62
CA ASP A 372 31.36 -49.32 42.48
C ASP A 372 31.35 -48.02 41.64
N LEU A 373 30.82 -46.97 42.21
CA LEU A 373 30.69 -45.69 41.52
C LEU A 373 31.36 -44.57 42.31
N VAL A 374 32.20 -43.78 41.65
CA VAL A 374 32.64 -42.47 42.13
C VAL A 374 31.99 -41.38 41.30
N ALA A 375 31.46 -40.38 41.96
CA ALA A 375 30.87 -39.23 41.33
C ALA A 375 31.28 -37.94 42.03
N ARG A 376 31.29 -36.83 41.28
CA ARG A 376 31.39 -35.49 41.86
C ARG A 376 29.97 -35.07 42.25
N TYR A 377 29.80 -34.79 43.56
CA TYR A 377 28.48 -34.41 44.09
C TYR A 377 28.22 -32.92 43.92
N GLY A 378 29.27 -32.07 44.01
CA GLY A 378 29.27 -30.62 43.77
C GLY A 378 30.43 -29.93 44.46
N GLY A 379 30.94 -28.86 43.85
CA GLY A 379 32.08 -28.12 44.39
C GLY A 379 33.32 -29.00 44.62
N GLU A 380 33.74 -29.14 45.88
CA GLU A 380 34.84 -29.96 46.37
C GLU A 380 34.37 -31.34 46.92
N GLU A 381 33.08 -31.64 46.78
CA GLU A 381 32.50 -32.87 47.35
C GLU A 381 32.43 -34.00 46.30
N PHE A 382 32.84 -35.18 46.72
CA PHE A 382 32.76 -36.42 45.97
C PHE A 382 31.92 -37.44 46.73
N VAL A 383 31.35 -38.40 46.01
CA VAL A 383 30.63 -39.52 46.61
C VAL A 383 31.13 -40.84 46.01
N PHE A 384 31.15 -41.83 46.85
CA PHE A 384 31.51 -43.18 46.49
C PHE A 384 30.39 -44.13 46.91
N LEU A 385 29.90 -44.95 46.00
CA LEU A 385 28.86 -45.92 46.22
C LEU A 385 29.42 -47.34 46.00
N ALA A 386 29.25 -48.22 46.98
CA ALA A 386 29.75 -49.60 46.94
C ALA A 386 28.62 -50.58 47.25
N PRO A 387 28.03 -51.22 46.24
CA PRO A 387 27.05 -52.31 46.45
C PRO A 387 27.65 -53.48 47.12
N SER A 388 26.80 -54.28 47.84
CA SER A 388 27.16 -55.50 48.51
C SER A 388 28.37 -55.40 49.47
N THR A 389 28.45 -54.24 50.17
CA THR A 389 29.59 -53.86 51.00
C THR A 389 29.10 -53.52 52.40
N GLY A 390 29.51 -54.39 53.41
CA GLY A 390 29.21 -54.19 54.82
C GLY A 390 30.12 -53.11 55.49
N PRO A 391 29.87 -52.76 56.79
CA PRO A 391 30.56 -51.66 57.47
C PRO A 391 32.07 -51.82 57.46
N ASP A 392 32.64 -52.97 57.72
CA ASP A 392 34.11 -53.17 57.76
C ASP A 392 34.75 -53.02 56.38
N GLY A 393 34.10 -53.54 55.32
CA GLY A 393 34.54 -53.37 53.95
C GLY A 393 34.45 -51.93 53.48
N ALA A 394 33.40 -51.22 53.85
CA ALA A 394 33.18 -49.82 53.57
C ALA A 394 34.27 -48.95 54.25
N HIS A 395 34.54 -49.18 55.53
CA HIS A 395 35.60 -48.49 56.27
C HIS A 395 36.97 -48.66 55.62
N SER A 396 37.35 -49.91 55.34
CA SER A 396 38.61 -50.27 54.70
C SER A 396 38.77 -49.55 53.32
N MET A 397 37.67 -49.45 52.52
CA MET A 397 37.69 -48.80 51.23
C MET A 397 37.85 -47.28 51.41
N ALA A 398 37.14 -46.67 52.36
CA ALA A 398 37.25 -45.23 52.64
C ALA A 398 38.68 -44.85 53.10
N GLU A 399 39.29 -45.69 53.95
CA GLU A 399 40.70 -45.52 54.34
C GLU A 399 41.66 -45.60 53.16
N LYS A 400 41.42 -46.49 52.19
CA LYS A 400 42.23 -46.58 50.98
C LYS A 400 42.11 -45.30 50.16
N LEU A 401 40.89 -44.74 50.04
CA LEU A 401 40.66 -43.46 49.33
C LEU A 401 41.40 -42.30 49.99
N VAL A 402 41.35 -42.20 51.33
CA VAL A 402 42.10 -41.16 52.09
C VAL A 402 43.60 -41.29 51.84
N ARG A 403 44.17 -42.52 51.99
CA ARG A 403 45.61 -42.78 51.77
C ARG A 403 46.04 -42.53 50.33
N ALA A 404 45.14 -42.84 49.33
CA ALA A 404 45.42 -42.59 47.92
C ALA A 404 45.54 -41.11 47.61
N VAL A 405 44.63 -40.32 48.18
CA VAL A 405 44.70 -38.84 48.00
C VAL A 405 45.89 -38.25 48.75
N GLU A 406 46.18 -38.71 49.96
CA GLU A 406 47.37 -38.28 50.72
C GLU A 406 48.67 -38.62 50.00
N ALA A 407 48.74 -39.79 49.34
CA ALA A 407 49.91 -40.22 48.55
C ALA A 407 50.17 -39.37 47.29
N LEU A 408 49.20 -38.56 46.84
CA LEU A 408 49.43 -37.54 45.79
C LEU A 408 50.39 -36.47 46.22
N ALA A 409 50.52 -36.27 47.55
CA ALA A 409 51.42 -35.26 48.18
C ALA A 409 51.31 -33.87 47.53
N LEU A 410 50.11 -33.48 47.11
CA LEU A 410 49.88 -32.20 46.52
C LEU A 410 50.12 -31.08 47.53
N PRO A 411 51.04 -30.13 47.29
CA PRO A 411 51.37 -29.11 48.27
C PRO A 411 50.15 -28.26 48.63
N HIS A 412 49.97 -28.05 49.97
CA HIS A 412 48.94 -27.13 50.47
C HIS A 412 49.51 -26.36 51.67
N GLU A 413 50.21 -25.27 51.37
CA GLU A 413 50.96 -24.46 52.38
C GLU A 413 50.10 -23.92 53.51
N ARG A 414 48.79 -23.74 53.23
CA ARG A 414 47.82 -23.24 54.22
C ARG A 414 47.09 -24.34 55.00
N SER A 415 47.36 -25.61 54.69
CA SER A 415 46.84 -26.74 55.46
C SER A 415 47.78 -27.04 56.64
N PRO A 416 47.25 -27.37 57.81
CA PRO A 416 48.07 -27.82 58.92
C PRO A 416 48.94 -29.05 58.62
N LEU A 417 48.54 -29.83 57.61
CA LEU A 417 49.24 -31.07 57.19
C LEU A 417 50.30 -30.81 56.09
N GLY A 418 50.35 -29.58 55.53
CA GLY A 418 51.25 -29.21 54.44
C GLY A 418 50.91 -29.80 53.07
N HIS A 419 49.91 -30.62 52.97
CA HIS A 419 49.45 -31.26 51.74
C HIS A 419 47.91 -31.32 51.68
N VAL A 420 47.36 -31.60 50.48
CA VAL A 420 45.92 -31.79 50.26
C VAL A 420 45.51 -33.14 50.88
N SER A 421 44.42 -33.11 51.64
CA SER A 421 43.78 -34.29 52.22
C SER A 421 42.27 -34.28 52.00
N ILE A 422 41.62 -35.37 52.26
CA ILE A 422 40.18 -35.50 52.23
C ILE A 422 39.65 -36.02 53.57
N SER A 423 38.51 -35.50 53.98
CA SER A 423 37.70 -36.13 55.05
C SER A 423 36.62 -36.97 54.45
N VAL A 424 36.34 -38.10 55.03
CA VAL A 424 35.36 -39.08 54.52
C VAL A 424 34.41 -39.48 55.63
N GLY A 425 33.13 -39.34 55.34
CA GLY A 425 32.07 -39.93 56.15
C GLY A 425 31.48 -41.12 55.40
N ILE A 426 31.47 -42.28 56.01
CA ILE A 426 30.94 -43.51 55.37
C ILE A 426 29.84 -44.10 56.21
N ALA A 427 28.79 -44.58 55.50
CA ALA A 427 27.72 -45.32 56.10
C ALA A 427 27.46 -46.62 55.32
N SER A 428 27.10 -47.68 55.97
CA SER A 428 26.60 -48.93 55.32
C SER A 428 25.29 -49.32 55.97
N MET A 429 24.32 -49.57 55.14
CA MET A 429 23.00 -49.92 55.59
C MET A 429 22.47 -51.10 54.74
N GLN A 430 21.78 -51.99 55.44
CA GLN A 430 20.91 -53.00 54.80
C GLN A 430 19.55 -52.35 54.55
N ASN A 431 19.02 -52.46 53.36
CA ASN A 431 17.72 -51.92 53.05
C ASN A 431 16.62 -52.74 53.67
N ASP A 432 15.95 -52.24 54.67
CA ASP A 432 14.84 -52.88 55.40
C ASP A 432 13.47 -52.70 54.73
N GLY A 433 13.41 -52.04 53.62
CA GLY A 433 12.17 -51.70 52.88
C GLY A 433 11.39 -50.50 53.42
N ASN A 434 11.76 -49.98 54.59
CA ASN A 434 11.07 -48.82 55.21
C ASN A 434 11.83 -47.53 55.12
N SER A 435 13.13 -47.62 54.92
CA SER A 435 14.03 -46.38 54.87
C SER A 435 14.28 -45.96 53.43
N PRO A 436 14.18 -44.70 53.09
CA PRO A 436 14.57 -44.19 51.79
C PRO A 436 16.11 -44.16 51.64
N ALA A 437 16.60 -44.22 50.38
CA ALA A 437 18.02 -44.17 50.06
C ALA A 437 18.71 -42.94 50.65
N GLN A 438 17.99 -41.84 50.79
CA GLN A 438 18.44 -40.58 51.41
C GLN A 438 18.92 -40.75 52.86
N THR A 439 18.40 -41.73 53.58
CA THR A 439 18.86 -42.06 54.95
C THR A 439 20.32 -42.48 54.95
N LEU A 440 20.77 -43.22 53.93
CA LEU A 440 22.17 -43.63 53.81
C LEU A 440 23.06 -42.39 53.54
N VAL A 441 22.61 -41.49 52.66
CA VAL A 441 23.32 -40.24 52.40
C VAL A 441 23.42 -39.38 53.66
N GLN A 442 22.31 -39.22 54.41
CA GLN A 442 22.32 -38.43 55.66
C GLN A 442 23.27 -38.98 56.74
N ARG A 443 23.34 -40.34 56.87
CA ARG A 443 24.28 -40.95 57.81
C ARG A 443 25.73 -40.75 57.39
N ALA A 444 26.06 -40.86 56.13
CA ALA A 444 27.40 -40.62 55.63
C ALA A 444 27.78 -39.12 55.77
N ASP A 445 26.85 -38.20 55.50
CA ASP A 445 27.10 -36.77 55.70
C ASP A 445 27.32 -36.40 57.18
N ALA A 446 26.50 -36.94 58.09
CA ALA A 446 26.71 -36.77 59.53
C ALA A 446 28.07 -37.31 59.99
N ALA A 447 28.56 -38.40 59.41
CA ALA A 447 29.89 -38.94 59.67
C ALA A 447 30.98 -38.06 59.09
N LEU A 448 30.81 -37.51 57.89
CA LEU A 448 31.75 -36.54 57.32
C LEU A 448 31.90 -35.28 58.20
N TYR A 449 30.78 -34.77 58.73
CA TYR A 449 30.81 -33.68 59.68
C TYR A 449 31.65 -33.98 60.90
N ARG A 450 31.57 -35.19 61.47
CA ARG A 450 32.39 -35.65 62.59
C ARG A 450 33.86 -35.75 62.18
N ALA A 451 34.18 -36.30 61.03
CA ALA A 451 35.53 -36.37 60.51
C ALA A 451 36.18 -34.98 60.39
N LYS A 452 35.45 -34.01 59.88
CA LYS A 452 35.91 -32.61 59.81
C LYS A 452 36.11 -31.98 61.20
N ALA A 453 35.21 -32.24 62.16
CA ALA A 453 35.28 -31.71 63.52
C ALA A 453 36.41 -32.29 64.36
N GLN A 454 36.77 -33.55 64.14
CA GLN A 454 37.81 -34.26 64.89
C GLN A 454 39.21 -34.08 64.34
N GLY A 455 39.44 -33.18 63.40
CA GLY A 455 40.77 -32.82 62.90
C GLY A 455 41.06 -33.14 61.45
N ARG A 456 40.04 -33.57 60.70
CA ARG A 456 40.14 -33.83 59.24
C ARG A 456 41.04 -35.02 58.88
N ASN A 457 41.32 -35.19 57.57
CA ASN A 457 42.17 -36.28 57.04
C ASN A 457 41.89 -37.65 57.69
N ARG A 458 40.63 -38.04 57.74
CA ARG A 458 40.17 -39.28 58.36
C ARG A 458 38.87 -39.80 57.84
N VAL A 459 38.59 -41.04 58.26
CA VAL A 459 37.32 -41.67 58.01
C VAL A 459 36.51 -41.76 59.30
N GLU A 460 35.22 -41.37 59.23
CA GLU A 460 34.30 -41.63 60.35
C GLU A 460 33.12 -42.44 59.82
N CYS A 461 32.59 -43.31 60.68
CA CYS A 461 31.48 -44.17 60.33
C CYS A 461 30.14 -43.60 60.82
N GLY A 462 29.08 -43.72 59.98
CA GLY A 462 27.70 -43.25 60.24
C GLY A 462 26.83 -44.25 60.95
#